data_9869c7621a8a8aa587d8250fdd009b15
#
_entry.id   9869c7621a8a8aa587d8250fdd009b15
#
_cell.length_a   1.000
_cell.length_b   1.000
_cell.length_c   1.000
_cell.angle_alpha   90.00
_cell.angle_beta   90.00
_cell.angle_gamma   90.00
#
_symmetry.space_group_name_H-M   'P 1'
#
loop_
_entity.id
_entity.type
_entity.pdbx_description
1 polymer ?
#
loop_
_entity_poly.entity_id
_entity_poly.type
_entity_poly.pdbx_seq_one_letter_code
_entity_poly.pdbx_strand_id
1 'polypeptide(L)'
;MEWLWIYDQQCIQQLMQNKDLLLYFESFLSIINKRNPTNIVGYERKVESMSNINISYKELKQLEKGSYQLLDMRDESNTSYGMIPGAVVAAGEDELGTQAKEYIDQGKKVILYCTKGIFSKEAAEKLAEEGINVLSLEGGYTGWLLSLMKEEQENDQKTEQNNKEAEGKGKKKE
;
A
#
# COMPACT_ATOMS: atom_id res chain seq x y z
N MET A 1 -9.21 -5.62 34.54
CA MET A 1 -9.19 -6.49 33.36
C MET A 1 -7.93 -6.23 32.56
N GLU A 2 -6.78 -6.67 33.10
CA GLU A 2 -5.41 -6.35 32.59
C GLU A 2 -4.62 -7.62 32.25
N TRP A 3 -5.21 -8.60 31.56
CA TRP A 3 -4.52 -9.88 31.28
C TRP A 3 -4.18 -10.12 29.80
N LEU A 4 -4.40 -9.13 28.89
CA LEU A 4 -4.19 -9.30 27.43
C LEU A 4 -2.95 -8.56 26.88
N TRP A 5 -2.11 -7.97 27.72
CA TRP A 5 -0.93 -7.19 27.29
C TRP A 5 0.41 -7.94 27.42
N ILE A 6 0.40 -9.25 27.66
CA ILE A 6 1.64 -10.04 27.92
C ILE A 6 2.01 -10.99 26.75
N TYR A 7 1.34 -10.94 25.60
CA TYR A 7 1.83 -11.72 24.47
C TYR A 7 2.71 -10.89 23.56
N ASP A 8 4.04 -11.13 23.72
CA ASP A 8 5.11 -10.61 22.88
C ASP A 8 4.81 -10.92 21.39
N GLN A 9 5.08 -9.94 20.53
CA GLN A 9 4.96 -10.02 19.07
C GLN A 9 5.61 -11.30 18.47
N GLN A 10 6.66 -11.81 19.10
CA GLN A 10 7.30 -13.06 18.71
C GLN A 10 6.43 -14.30 18.95
N CYS A 11 5.63 -14.34 20.00
CA CYS A 11 4.68 -15.43 20.25
C CYS A 11 3.57 -15.47 19.20
N ILE A 12 3.08 -14.33 18.76
CA ILE A 12 2.03 -14.23 17.73
C ILE A 12 2.58 -14.72 16.38
N GLN A 13 3.81 -14.39 16.02
CA GLN A 13 4.43 -14.88 14.79
C GLN A 13 4.70 -16.40 14.80
N GLN A 14 5.07 -16.95 15.94
CA GLN A 14 5.24 -18.41 16.07
C GLN A 14 3.89 -19.17 16.02
N LEU A 15 2.82 -18.57 16.54
CA LEU A 15 1.46 -19.12 16.44
C LEU A 15 0.95 -19.17 14.99
N MET A 16 1.30 -18.17 14.17
CA MET A 16 0.89 -18.10 12.75
C MET A 16 1.62 -19.10 11.84
N GLN A 17 2.73 -19.68 12.28
CA GLN A 17 3.47 -20.70 11.52
C GLN A 17 3.01 -22.14 11.77
N ASN A 18 2.16 -22.38 12.78
CA ASN A 18 1.69 -23.71 13.13
C ASN A 18 0.20 -23.86 12.79
N LYS A 19 -0.09 -24.59 11.71
CA LYS A 19 -1.46 -24.81 11.19
C LYS A 19 -2.42 -25.43 12.21
N ASP A 20 -1.93 -26.26 13.11
CA ASP A 20 -2.77 -26.93 14.11
C ASP A 20 -3.14 -25.98 15.26
N LEU A 21 -2.27 -25.03 15.58
CA LEU A 21 -2.57 -23.97 16.55
C LEU A 21 -3.54 -22.91 15.98
N LEU A 22 -3.50 -22.67 14.67
CA LEU A 22 -4.44 -21.78 14.00
C LEU A 22 -5.89 -22.29 14.11
N LEU A 23 -6.10 -23.60 13.92
CA LEU A 23 -7.42 -24.24 14.07
C LEU A 23 -7.93 -24.21 15.51
N TYR A 24 -7.02 -24.31 16.50
CA TYR A 24 -7.38 -24.16 17.91
C TYR A 24 -7.75 -22.72 18.27
N PHE A 25 -7.05 -21.76 17.69
CA PHE A 25 -7.31 -20.32 17.87
C PHE A 25 -8.63 -19.89 17.22
N GLU A 26 -8.96 -20.41 16.02
CA GLU A 26 -10.25 -20.22 15.35
C GLU A 26 -11.42 -20.77 16.20
N SER A 27 -11.25 -21.95 16.78
CA SER A 27 -12.24 -22.55 17.68
C SER A 27 -12.41 -21.73 18.97
N PHE A 28 -11.33 -21.22 19.52
CA PHE A 28 -11.33 -20.38 20.71
C PHE A 28 -11.97 -19.01 20.45
N LEU A 29 -11.68 -18.39 19.29
CA LEU A 29 -12.32 -17.16 18.84
C LEU A 29 -13.82 -17.34 18.61
N SER A 30 -14.25 -18.48 18.07
CA SER A 30 -15.66 -18.81 17.87
C SER A 30 -16.43 -18.89 19.20
N ILE A 31 -15.79 -19.39 20.26
CA ILE A 31 -16.39 -19.47 21.61
C ILE A 31 -16.49 -18.10 22.28
N ILE A 32 -15.47 -17.24 22.10
CA ILE A 32 -15.47 -15.88 22.63
C ILE A 32 -16.47 -14.98 21.87
N ASN A 33 -16.60 -15.17 20.56
CA ASN A 33 -17.51 -14.42 19.71
C ASN A 33 -18.99 -14.64 20.08
N LYS A 34 -19.34 -15.84 20.55
CA LYS A 34 -20.69 -16.11 21.10
C LYS A 34 -20.98 -15.37 22.41
N ARG A 35 -19.95 -14.91 23.14
CA ARG A 35 -20.13 -14.21 24.43
C ARG A 35 -20.03 -12.68 24.33
N ASN A 36 -19.41 -12.12 23.28
CA ASN A 36 -19.25 -10.67 23.15
C ASN A 36 -19.05 -10.25 21.67
N PRO A 37 -20.13 -10.10 20.88
CA PRO A 37 -20.05 -9.89 19.43
C PRO A 37 -19.48 -8.53 19.00
N THR A 38 -19.34 -7.56 19.90
CA THR A 38 -18.96 -6.18 19.55
C THR A 38 -17.44 -5.93 19.50
N ASN A 39 -16.61 -6.76 20.15
CA ASN A 39 -15.16 -6.51 20.25
C ASN A 39 -14.33 -7.17 19.12
N ILE A 40 -14.85 -8.21 18.45
CA ILE A 40 -14.07 -8.98 17.45
C ILE A 40 -14.11 -8.32 16.08
N VAL A 41 -15.21 -7.68 15.71
CA VAL A 41 -15.32 -6.93 14.44
C VAL A 41 -14.32 -5.76 14.37
N GLY A 42 -13.95 -5.19 15.53
CA GLY A 42 -12.88 -4.19 15.61
C GLY A 42 -11.48 -4.76 15.47
N TYR A 43 -11.26 -5.98 15.98
CA TYR A 43 -9.96 -6.65 15.93
C TYR A 43 -9.67 -7.24 14.54
N GLU A 44 -10.65 -7.89 13.90
CA GLU A 44 -10.51 -8.41 12.53
C GLU A 44 -10.26 -7.29 11.52
N ARG A 45 -10.95 -6.15 11.64
CA ARG A 45 -10.64 -4.96 10.83
C ARG A 45 -9.23 -4.40 11.07
N LYS A 46 -8.73 -4.47 12.31
CA LYS A 46 -7.37 -4.01 12.64
C LYS A 46 -6.31 -4.94 12.08
N VAL A 47 -6.54 -6.27 12.10
CA VAL A 47 -5.61 -7.27 11.53
C VAL A 47 -5.60 -7.23 10.00
N GLU A 48 -6.75 -7.06 9.35
CA GLU A 48 -6.82 -6.88 7.89
C GLU A 48 -6.18 -5.55 7.44
N SER A 49 -6.30 -4.47 8.22
CA SER A 49 -5.65 -3.19 7.90
C SER A 49 -4.12 -3.23 8.07
N MET A 50 -3.60 -4.07 8.96
CA MET A 50 -2.15 -4.28 9.13
C MET A 50 -1.55 -5.22 8.08
N SER A 51 -2.36 -6.01 7.38
CA SER A 51 -1.86 -7.04 6.44
C SER A 51 -1.43 -6.49 5.08
N ASN A 52 -1.74 -5.24 4.73
CA ASN A 52 -1.34 -4.67 3.44
C ASN A 52 -1.17 -3.14 3.49
N ILE A 53 -0.16 -2.67 4.23
CA ILE A 53 0.21 -1.24 4.28
C ILE A 53 0.85 -0.78 2.96
N ASN A 54 1.39 -1.70 2.16
CA ASN A 54 2.02 -1.36 0.91
C ASN A 54 1.04 -1.44 -0.27
N ILE A 55 1.20 -0.55 -1.23
CA ILE A 55 0.56 -0.60 -2.53
C ILE A 55 1.64 -0.57 -3.62
N SER A 56 1.58 -1.50 -4.55
CA SER A 56 2.49 -1.51 -5.71
C SER A 56 2.08 -0.46 -6.75
N TYR A 57 3.01 -0.05 -7.61
CA TYR A 57 2.72 0.83 -8.73
C TYR A 57 1.62 0.28 -9.66
N LYS A 58 1.61 -1.04 -9.88
CA LYS A 58 0.60 -1.70 -10.70
C LYS A 58 -0.81 -1.56 -10.12
N GLU A 59 -0.95 -1.74 -8.80
CA GLU A 59 -2.22 -1.55 -8.10
C GLU A 59 -2.64 -0.08 -8.08
N LEU A 60 -1.68 0.83 -7.85
CA LEU A 60 -1.92 2.29 -7.90
C LEU A 60 -2.53 2.70 -9.25
N LYS A 61 -2.03 2.16 -10.36
CA LYS A 61 -2.57 2.43 -11.71
C LYS A 61 -4.01 1.93 -11.92
N GLN A 62 -4.45 0.94 -11.15
CA GLN A 62 -5.81 0.40 -11.23
C GLN A 62 -6.81 1.22 -10.42
N LEU A 63 -6.33 2.10 -9.53
CA LEU A 63 -7.21 3.00 -8.79
C LEU A 63 -7.81 4.06 -9.71
N GLU A 64 -9.08 4.34 -9.49
CA GLU A 64 -9.78 5.41 -10.20
C GLU A 64 -9.17 6.78 -9.87
N LYS A 65 -8.93 7.60 -10.88
CA LYS A 65 -8.41 8.97 -10.69
C LYS A 65 -9.38 9.78 -9.84
N GLY A 66 -8.85 10.36 -8.75
CA GLY A 66 -9.64 11.12 -7.79
C GLY A 66 -10.10 10.32 -6.57
N SER A 67 -10.06 8.98 -6.59
CA SER A 67 -10.38 8.13 -5.44
C SER A 67 -9.24 8.02 -4.42
N TYR A 68 -8.09 8.59 -4.72
CA TYR A 68 -6.91 8.57 -3.84
C TYR A 68 -6.19 9.91 -3.86
N GLN A 69 -5.34 10.13 -2.86
CA GLN A 69 -4.41 11.24 -2.77
C GLN A 69 -3.01 10.72 -2.45
N LEU A 70 -2.04 11.15 -3.27
CA LEU A 70 -0.63 10.89 -3.03
C LEU A 70 -0.04 12.01 -2.17
N LEU A 71 0.69 11.66 -1.10
CA LEU A 71 1.44 12.58 -0.27
C LEU A 71 2.93 12.29 -0.40
N ASP A 72 3.68 13.29 -0.87
CA ASP A 72 5.13 13.24 -1.05
C ASP A 72 5.84 13.66 0.22
N MET A 73 6.49 12.70 0.88
CA MET A 73 7.23 12.91 2.14
C MET A 73 8.70 13.30 1.90
N ARG A 74 9.09 13.58 0.66
CA ARG A 74 10.45 14.04 0.37
C ARG A 74 10.60 15.52 0.74
N ASP A 75 11.82 15.94 0.98
CA ASP A 75 12.15 17.35 1.22
C ASP A 75 11.97 18.22 -0.04
N GLU A 76 11.96 19.54 0.15
CA GLU A 76 11.77 20.52 -0.93
C GLU A 76 12.83 20.39 -2.02
N SER A 77 14.07 20.04 -1.67
CA SER A 77 15.15 19.85 -2.63
C SER A 77 14.86 18.71 -3.59
N ASN A 78 14.23 17.63 -3.12
CA ASN A 78 13.84 16.49 -3.93
C ASN A 78 12.53 16.69 -4.69
N THR A 79 11.56 17.37 -4.09
CA THR A 79 10.26 17.63 -4.74
C THR A 79 10.36 18.66 -5.87
N SER A 80 11.33 19.58 -5.79
CA SER A 80 11.60 20.58 -6.85
C SER A 80 12.03 19.96 -8.19
N TYR A 81 12.62 18.78 -8.18
CA TYR A 81 12.96 18.01 -9.39
C TYR A 81 11.79 17.24 -10.01
N GLY A 82 10.63 17.28 -9.37
CA GLY A 82 9.40 16.64 -9.84
C GLY A 82 8.80 15.71 -8.81
N MET A 83 7.47 15.56 -8.91
CA MET A 83 6.64 14.68 -8.08
C MET A 83 5.85 13.71 -8.96
N ILE A 84 5.31 12.68 -8.34
CA ILE A 84 4.33 11.82 -9.02
C ILE A 84 3.11 12.69 -9.38
N PRO A 85 2.59 12.63 -10.62
CA PRO A 85 1.46 13.46 -11.03
C PRO A 85 0.26 13.34 -10.10
N GLY A 86 -0.26 14.48 -9.64
CA GLY A 86 -1.37 14.54 -8.70
C GLY A 86 -0.99 14.40 -7.22
N ALA A 87 0.29 14.28 -6.91
CA ALA A 87 0.77 14.31 -5.54
C ALA A 87 0.78 15.74 -4.99
N VAL A 88 0.64 15.84 -3.67
CA VAL A 88 0.89 17.05 -2.89
C VAL A 88 2.00 16.78 -1.89
N VAL A 89 2.70 17.83 -1.47
CA VAL A 89 3.73 17.70 -0.44
C VAL A 89 3.08 17.32 0.88
N ALA A 90 3.64 16.33 1.55
CA ALA A 90 3.20 15.93 2.86
C ALA A 90 3.53 17.02 3.89
N ALA A 91 2.63 17.24 4.83
CA ALA A 91 2.90 18.06 6.00
C ALA A 91 4.03 17.46 6.85
N GLY A 92 4.57 18.24 7.77
CA GLY A 92 5.54 17.75 8.74
C GLY A 92 5.03 16.54 9.53
N GLU A 93 5.93 15.80 10.18
CA GLU A 93 5.59 14.55 10.88
C GLU A 93 4.42 14.73 11.86
N ASP A 94 4.40 15.85 12.59
CA ASP A 94 3.35 16.15 13.58
C ASP A 94 1.97 16.45 12.94
N GLU A 95 1.92 16.91 11.68
CA GLU A 95 0.71 17.31 10.98
C GLU A 95 0.25 16.29 9.94
N LEU A 96 1.08 15.31 9.61
CA LEU A 96 0.81 14.30 8.59
C LEU A 96 -0.49 13.54 8.86
N GLY A 97 -0.73 13.16 10.12
CA GLY A 97 -1.96 12.47 10.52
C GLY A 97 -3.21 13.32 10.29
N THR A 98 -3.12 14.63 10.57
CA THR A 98 -4.23 15.57 10.34
C THR A 98 -4.49 15.73 8.85
N GLN A 99 -3.44 15.95 8.05
CA GLN A 99 -3.55 16.06 6.60
C GLN A 99 -4.12 14.78 5.97
N ALA A 100 -3.69 13.60 6.44
CA ALA A 100 -4.23 12.33 5.96
C ALA A 100 -5.73 12.19 6.27
N LYS A 101 -6.17 12.55 7.48
CA LYS A 101 -7.59 12.51 7.87
C LYS A 101 -8.46 13.40 6.99
N GLU A 102 -8.00 14.60 6.62
CA GLU A 102 -8.75 15.50 5.75
C GLU A 102 -9.09 14.85 4.39
N TYR A 103 -8.17 14.08 3.81
CA TYR A 103 -8.44 13.36 2.56
C TYR A 103 -9.29 12.11 2.77
N ILE A 104 -9.11 11.40 3.88
CA ILE A 104 -9.93 10.23 4.24
C ILE A 104 -11.38 10.66 4.44
N ASP A 105 -11.64 11.78 5.09
CA ASP A 105 -12.97 12.34 5.32
C ASP A 105 -13.66 12.75 4.01
N GLN A 106 -12.86 13.08 2.97
CA GLN A 106 -13.34 13.28 1.59
C GLN A 106 -13.62 11.97 0.84
N GLY A 107 -13.46 10.82 1.49
CA GLY A 107 -13.65 9.49 0.89
C GLY A 107 -12.48 9.02 0.03
N LYS A 108 -11.31 9.64 0.12
CA LYS A 108 -10.11 9.27 -0.64
C LYS A 108 -9.23 8.29 0.12
N LYS A 109 -8.58 7.40 -0.58
CA LYS A 109 -7.46 6.62 -0.05
C LYS A 109 -6.22 7.50 -0.01
N VAL A 110 -5.51 7.51 1.10
CA VAL A 110 -4.25 8.26 1.23
C VAL A 110 -3.07 7.31 1.01
N ILE A 111 -2.16 7.71 0.14
CA ILE A 111 -0.97 6.93 -0.22
C ILE A 111 0.26 7.80 0.00
N LEU A 112 1.10 7.40 0.94
CA LEU A 112 2.35 8.06 1.25
C LEU A 112 3.46 7.53 0.34
N TYR A 113 4.40 8.37 -0.04
CA TYR A 113 5.65 7.94 -0.63
C TYR A 113 6.81 8.82 -0.22
N CYS A 114 7.98 8.22 -0.13
CA CYS A 114 9.27 8.89 0.00
C CYS A 114 10.18 8.50 -1.16
N THR A 115 11.46 8.69 -1.07
CA THR A 115 12.39 8.33 -2.15
C THR A 115 12.40 6.83 -2.47
N LYS A 116 12.48 5.97 -1.45
CA LYS A 116 12.62 4.49 -1.60
C LYS A 116 11.45 3.69 -1.01
N GLY A 117 10.46 4.33 -0.42
CA GLY A 117 9.33 3.65 0.21
C GLY A 117 9.58 3.15 1.64
N ILE A 118 10.76 3.40 2.23
CA ILE A 118 11.10 2.93 3.58
C ILE A 118 10.44 3.83 4.63
N PHE A 119 10.75 5.11 4.63
CA PHE A 119 10.19 6.07 5.59
C PHE A 119 8.66 6.23 5.46
N SER A 120 8.14 6.17 4.24
CA SER A 120 6.68 6.22 4.04
C SER A 120 5.98 4.98 4.60
N LYS A 121 6.63 3.83 4.59
CA LYS A 121 6.10 2.62 5.22
C LYS A 121 6.09 2.76 6.74
N GLU A 122 7.20 3.20 7.35
CA GLU A 122 7.29 3.44 8.79
C GLU A 122 6.23 4.47 9.26
N ALA A 123 6.04 5.55 8.48
CA ALA A 123 5.01 6.54 8.77
C ALA A 123 3.59 5.96 8.65
N ALA A 124 3.34 5.13 7.65
CA ALA A 124 2.04 4.46 7.50
C ALA A 124 1.77 3.48 8.65
N GLU A 125 2.78 2.75 9.13
CA GLU A 125 2.67 1.87 10.29
C GLU A 125 2.32 2.66 11.56
N LYS A 126 3.03 3.77 11.84
CA LYS A 126 2.72 4.67 12.97
C LYS A 126 1.30 5.23 12.91
N LEU A 127 0.87 5.73 11.74
CA LEU A 127 -0.48 6.25 11.56
C LEU A 127 -1.56 5.17 11.73
N ALA A 128 -1.28 3.94 11.31
CA ALA A 128 -2.18 2.81 11.53
C ALA A 128 -2.36 2.49 13.03
N GLU A 129 -1.29 2.62 13.85
CA GLU A 129 -1.39 2.49 15.31
C GLU A 129 -2.31 3.56 15.93
N GLU A 130 -2.36 4.75 15.33
CA GLU A 130 -3.27 5.83 15.71
C GLU A 130 -4.69 5.68 15.12
N GLY A 131 -4.94 4.61 14.37
CA GLY A 131 -6.23 4.34 13.72
C GLY A 131 -6.45 5.11 12.41
N ILE A 132 -5.39 5.67 11.82
CA ILE A 132 -5.42 6.38 10.53
C ILE A 132 -4.90 5.43 9.45
N ASN A 133 -5.82 4.91 8.62
CA ASN A 133 -5.47 3.94 7.58
C ASN A 133 -4.96 4.64 6.33
N VAL A 134 -3.66 4.56 6.12
CA VAL A 134 -2.95 5.05 4.93
C VAL A 134 -2.12 3.93 4.32
N LEU A 135 -1.76 4.05 3.04
CA LEU A 135 -0.92 3.10 2.33
C LEU A 135 0.45 3.72 2.07
N SER A 136 1.47 2.89 1.88
CA SER A 136 2.80 3.30 1.43
C SER A 136 3.06 2.77 0.02
N LEU A 137 3.51 3.63 -0.90
CA LEU A 137 3.90 3.21 -2.24
C LEU A 137 5.20 2.41 -2.19
N GLU A 138 5.14 1.17 -2.63
CA GLU A 138 6.28 0.27 -2.68
C GLU A 138 7.39 0.80 -3.60
N GLY A 139 8.63 0.84 -3.09
CA GLY A 139 9.76 1.41 -3.81
C GLY A 139 9.76 2.94 -3.91
N GLY A 140 8.71 3.61 -3.42
CA GLY A 140 8.58 5.07 -3.41
C GLY A 140 8.70 5.72 -4.79
N TYR A 141 9.21 6.94 -4.83
CA TYR A 141 9.43 7.69 -6.07
C TYR A 141 10.38 6.97 -7.05
N THR A 142 11.45 6.37 -6.53
CA THR A 142 12.41 5.62 -7.37
C THR A 142 11.74 4.39 -8.00
N GLY A 143 10.95 3.64 -7.25
CA GLY A 143 10.21 2.49 -7.76
C GLY A 143 9.20 2.88 -8.83
N TRP A 144 8.51 4.01 -8.65
CA TRP A 144 7.61 4.57 -9.63
C TRP A 144 8.34 4.93 -10.94
N LEU A 145 9.47 5.64 -10.88
CA LEU A 145 10.27 5.97 -12.06
C LEU A 145 10.74 4.73 -12.81
N LEU A 146 11.28 3.74 -12.09
CA LEU A 146 11.73 2.49 -12.69
C LEU A 146 10.59 1.73 -13.37
N SER A 147 9.39 1.80 -12.83
CA SER A 147 8.21 1.16 -13.42
C SER A 147 7.78 1.85 -14.70
N LEU A 148 7.85 3.19 -14.78
CA LEU A 148 7.60 3.94 -16.01
C LEU A 148 8.60 3.58 -17.11
N MET A 149 9.89 3.55 -16.79
CA MET A 149 10.94 3.19 -17.76
C MET A 149 10.76 1.78 -18.32
N LYS A 150 10.34 0.83 -17.48
CA LYS A 150 10.04 -0.54 -17.94
C LYS A 150 8.83 -0.57 -18.89
N GLU A 151 7.77 0.16 -18.58
CA GLU A 151 6.60 0.23 -19.45
C GLU A 151 6.92 0.83 -20.82
N GLU A 152 7.75 1.88 -20.87
CA GLU A 152 8.22 2.47 -22.13
C GLU A 152 8.99 1.44 -22.96
N GLN A 153 9.96 0.73 -22.36
CA GLN A 153 10.73 -0.31 -23.04
C GLN A 153 9.85 -1.45 -23.57
N GLU A 154 8.87 -1.90 -22.80
CA GLU A 154 7.93 -2.94 -23.24
C GLU A 154 7.05 -2.48 -24.41
N ASN A 155 6.64 -1.22 -24.41
CA ASN A 155 5.86 -0.65 -25.49
C ASN A 155 6.67 -0.51 -26.80
N ASP A 156 7.93 -0.08 -26.69
CA ASP A 156 8.83 0.03 -27.85
C ASP A 156 9.07 -1.34 -28.48
N GLN A 157 9.34 -2.37 -27.68
CA GLN A 157 9.51 -3.74 -28.16
C GLN A 157 8.27 -4.30 -28.87
N LYS A 158 7.07 -4.03 -28.34
CA LYS A 158 5.80 -4.44 -28.97
C LYS A 158 5.59 -3.74 -30.32
N THR A 159 5.94 -2.46 -30.39
CA THR A 159 5.81 -1.68 -31.62
C THR A 159 6.75 -2.19 -32.70
N GLU A 160 8.01 -2.51 -32.35
CA GLU A 160 8.96 -3.09 -33.29
C GLU A 160 8.54 -4.48 -33.80
N GLN A 161 8.01 -5.33 -32.91
CA GLN A 161 7.49 -6.65 -33.31
C GLN A 161 6.30 -6.55 -34.27
N ASN A 162 5.35 -5.68 -34.00
CA ASN A 162 4.20 -5.45 -34.86
C ASN A 162 4.62 -4.93 -36.25
N ASN A 163 5.61 -4.04 -36.33
CA ASN A 163 6.13 -3.52 -37.57
C ASN A 163 6.81 -4.62 -38.41
N LYS A 164 7.62 -5.49 -37.79
CA LYS A 164 8.27 -6.63 -38.46
C LYS A 164 7.27 -7.65 -39.02
N GLU A 165 6.18 -7.90 -38.28
CA GLU A 165 5.10 -8.78 -38.74
C GLU A 165 4.29 -8.17 -39.90
N ALA A 166 4.09 -6.86 -39.91
CA ALA A 166 3.42 -6.16 -41.00
C ALA A 166 4.26 -6.19 -42.32
N GLU A 167 5.57 -5.97 -42.21
CA GLU A 167 6.49 -6.05 -43.37
C GLU A 167 6.62 -7.48 -43.93
N GLY A 168 6.58 -8.50 -43.05
CA GLY A 168 6.64 -9.91 -43.46
C GLY A 168 5.40 -10.39 -44.24
N LYS A 169 4.22 -9.82 -43.99
CA LYS A 169 2.99 -10.15 -44.72
C LYS A 169 2.85 -9.47 -46.07
N GLY A 170 3.59 -8.39 -46.31
CA GLY A 170 3.60 -7.68 -47.61
C GLY A 170 4.38 -8.39 -48.73
N LYS A 171 5.31 -9.31 -48.43
CA LYS A 171 6.18 -9.97 -49.39
C LYS A 171 5.69 -11.33 -49.92
N LYS A 172 4.47 -11.74 -49.62
CA LYS A 172 3.89 -13.04 -50.05
C LYS A 172 2.79 -12.93 -51.11
N LYS A 173 2.78 -11.85 -51.89
CA LYS A 173 1.84 -11.69 -53.04
C LYS A 173 2.65 -11.21 -54.26
N GLU A 174 3.46 -12.06 -54.82
CA GLU A 174 3.88 -12.06 -56.21
C GLU A 174 4.02 -13.51 -56.68
#